data_ecc5677056956239c74a5b5601e7a80a
#
_entry.id   ecc5677056956239c74a5b5601e7a80a
#
_cell.length_a   1.000
_cell.length_b   1.000
_cell.length_c   1.000
_cell.angle_alpha   90.00
_cell.angle_beta   90.00
_cell.angle_gamma   90.00
#
_symmetry.space_group_name_H-M   'P 1'
#
loop_
_entity.id
_entity.type
_entity.pdbx_description
1 polymer ?
#
loop_
_entity_poly.entity_id
_entity_poly.type
_entity_poly.pdbx_seq_one_letter_code
_entity_poly.pdbx_strand_id
1 'polypeptide(L)'
;MTLIINLKRLEMAFELPKLPYAYDALEPYIDARTMEIHHTKHHNGYTTNLNAAIENTDLANKSITDILKNLDMSNLAVRNNGGGYYNHSLYWEIMSPDGGGEPSGDLAAAINHAFGSFDAFKGVFSKAAATRFGSGWAWLCVHKGGKVEVCSTPNQDNSLMPGTGCGGHPILGLDVWEHAYYLNYQNRRPDYISAFFNIINWDKVAELYSSNM
;
A
#
# COMPACT_ATOMS: atom_id res chain seq x y z
N MET A 1 28.80 7.10 44.16
CA MET A 1 27.61 6.34 43.79
C MET A 1 27.20 6.80 42.37
N THR A 2 27.73 6.10 41.35
CA THR A 2 27.59 6.49 39.96
C THR A 2 26.26 5.93 39.44
N LEU A 3 25.32 6.81 39.10
CA LEU A 3 24.07 6.43 38.54
C LEU A 3 24.29 5.92 37.10
N ILE A 4 24.23 4.61 36.89
CA ILE A 4 24.26 4.01 35.56
C ILE A 4 22.81 4.21 35.03
N ILE A 5 22.63 5.23 34.20
CA ILE A 5 21.41 5.39 33.43
C ILE A 5 21.47 4.31 32.34
N ASN A 6 20.74 3.22 32.56
CA ASN A 6 20.48 2.20 31.55
C ASN A 6 19.57 2.83 30.49
N LEU A 7 20.15 3.44 29.46
CA LEU A 7 19.45 3.78 28.23
C LEU A 7 19.05 2.45 27.55
N LYS A 8 17.87 1.91 27.92
CA LYS A 8 17.22 0.92 27.09
C LYS A 8 17.04 1.58 25.72
N ARG A 9 17.83 1.16 24.75
CA ARG A 9 17.58 1.49 23.35
C ARG A 9 16.15 1.01 23.06
N LEU A 10 15.23 1.94 22.87
CA LEU A 10 13.89 1.60 22.42
C LEU A 10 14.07 0.92 21.05
N GLU A 11 13.89 -0.39 21.01
CA GLU A 11 13.73 -1.09 19.74
C GLU A 11 12.41 -0.57 19.16
N MET A 12 12.49 0.11 18.03
CA MET A 12 11.28 0.56 17.32
C MET A 12 10.53 -0.68 16.88
N ALA A 13 9.21 -0.74 17.14
CA ALA A 13 8.38 -1.87 16.77
C ALA A 13 8.33 -2.06 15.24
N PHE A 14 8.41 -0.94 14.49
CA PHE A 14 8.42 -0.93 13.02
C PHE A 14 9.62 -0.12 12.51
N GLU A 15 10.27 -0.65 11.47
CA GLU A 15 11.35 0.04 10.75
C GLU A 15 10.88 0.42 9.36
N LEU A 16 11.44 1.51 8.80
CA LEU A 16 11.22 1.86 7.40
C LEU A 16 11.82 0.76 6.53
N PRO A 17 11.01 0.00 5.75
CA PRO A 17 11.53 -1.06 4.90
C PRO A 17 12.41 -0.46 3.80
N LYS A 18 13.49 -1.16 3.45
CA LYS A 18 14.31 -0.79 2.30
C LYS A 18 13.55 -1.04 1.01
N LEU A 19 13.71 -0.15 0.03
CA LEU A 19 13.20 -0.41 -1.31
C LEU A 19 13.96 -1.59 -1.94
N PRO A 20 13.25 -2.47 -2.69
CA PRO A 20 13.91 -3.58 -3.40
C PRO A 20 14.66 -3.13 -4.68
N TYR A 21 14.60 -1.84 -5.05
CA TYR A 21 15.19 -1.23 -6.24
C TYR A 21 15.67 0.20 -5.93
N ALA A 22 16.49 0.78 -6.83
CA ALA A 22 16.95 2.16 -6.73
C ALA A 22 15.82 3.17 -6.97
N TYR A 23 15.97 4.40 -6.50
CA TYR A 23 14.93 5.43 -6.65
C TYR A 23 14.60 5.77 -8.12
N ASP A 24 15.57 5.66 -9.02
CA ASP A 24 15.41 5.92 -10.45
C ASP A 24 14.97 4.69 -11.27
N ALA A 25 14.85 3.53 -10.62
CA ALA A 25 14.57 2.28 -11.34
C ALA A 25 13.18 2.20 -11.99
N LEU A 26 12.22 3.00 -11.51
CA LEU A 26 10.86 3.02 -12.05
C LEU A 26 10.65 4.10 -13.12
N GLU A 27 11.70 4.84 -13.50
CA GLU A 27 11.61 5.78 -14.61
C GLU A 27 11.38 5.06 -15.94
N PRO A 28 10.62 5.64 -16.89
CA PRO A 28 10.04 7.01 -16.84
C PRO A 28 8.67 7.10 -16.17
N TYR A 29 8.16 6.03 -15.53
CA TYR A 29 6.80 5.94 -15.02
C TYR A 29 6.61 6.63 -13.66
N ILE A 30 7.60 6.55 -12.77
CA ILE A 30 7.67 7.33 -11.53
C ILE A 30 9.09 7.90 -11.43
N ASP A 31 9.22 9.21 -11.28
CA ASP A 31 10.52 9.87 -11.23
C ASP A 31 11.27 9.62 -9.92
N ALA A 32 12.59 9.64 -9.99
CA ALA A 32 13.49 9.37 -8.86
C ALA A 32 13.22 10.32 -7.67
N ARG A 33 12.89 11.59 -7.95
CA ARG A 33 12.64 12.58 -6.89
C ARG A 33 11.34 12.28 -6.14
N THR A 34 10.28 11.89 -6.84
CA THR A 34 9.04 11.40 -6.22
C THR A 34 9.34 10.19 -5.33
N MET A 35 10.05 9.19 -5.83
CA MET A 35 10.39 7.99 -5.08
C MET A 35 11.18 8.28 -3.81
N GLU A 36 12.21 9.14 -3.90
CA GLU A 36 13.02 9.54 -2.74
C GLU A 36 12.18 10.22 -1.66
N ILE A 37 11.37 11.22 -2.03
CA ILE A 37 10.53 11.97 -1.08
C ILE A 37 9.44 11.05 -0.50
N HIS A 38 8.79 10.29 -1.34
CA HIS A 38 7.69 9.41 -0.96
C HIS A 38 8.15 8.36 0.06
N HIS A 39 9.33 7.75 -0.16
CA HIS A 39 9.92 6.79 0.78
C HIS A 39 10.50 7.47 2.03
N THR A 40 11.43 8.44 1.86
CA THR A 40 12.22 8.97 2.99
C THR A 40 11.47 9.98 3.85
N LYS A 41 10.41 10.60 3.34
CA LYS A 41 9.64 11.61 4.07
C LYS A 41 8.23 11.10 4.42
N HIS A 42 7.41 10.70 3.44
CA HIS A 42 6.04 10.26 3.71
C HIS A 42 6.02 8.92 4.45
N HIS A 43 6.59 7.86 3.89
CA HIS A 43 6.59 6.55 4.54
C HIS A 43 7.36 6.56 5.86
N ASN A 44 8.53 7.19 5.90
CA ASN A 44 9.29 7.32 7.15
C ASN A 44 8.53 8.12 8.21
N GLY A 45 7.78 9.15 7.82
CA GLY A 45 6.90 9.90 8.71
C GLY A 45 5.83 9.02 9.33
N TYR A 46 5.14 8.22 8.53
CA TYR A 46 4.16 7.24 9.03
C TYR A 46 4.79 6.21 9.97
N THR A 47 5.98 5.69 9.63
CA THR A 47 6.71 4.74 10.47
C THR A 47 7.04 5.33 11.83
N THR A 48 7.61 6.54 11.85
CA THR A 48 7.99 7.23 13.09
C THR A 48 6.77 7.55 13.96
N ASN A 49 5.70 8.08 13.34
CA ASN A 49 4.49 8.45 14.06
C ASN A 49 3.69 7.23 14.54
N LEU A 50 3.70 6.12 13.78
CA LEU A 50 3.11 4.87 14.26
C LEU A 50 3.82 4.36 15.51
N ASN A 51 5.15 4.29 15.49
CA ASN A 51 5.93 3.87 16.66
C ASN A 51 5.63 4.73 17.88
N ALA A 52 5.56 6.04 17.71
CA ALA A 52 5.18 6.95 18.81
C ALA A 52 3.74 6.72 19.31
N ALA A 53 2.81 6.41 18.40
CA ALA A 53 1.40 6.19 18.77
C ALA A 53 1.16 4.87 19.52
N ILE A 54 2.01 3.85 19.30
CA ILE A 54 1.88 2.53 19.95
C ILE A 54 2.85 2.32 21.11
N GLU A 55 3.77 3.25 21.34
CA GLU A 55 4.75 3.17 22.42
C GLU A 55 4.04 2.99 23.77
N ASN A 56 4.55 2.05 24.57
CA ASN A 56 3.99 1.68 25.88
C ASN A 56 2.52 1.18 25.85
N THR A 57 2.04 0.70 24.71
CA THR A 57 0.74 0.05 24.57
C THR A 57 0.89 -1.44 24.20
N ASP A 58 -0.17 -2.21 24.33
CA ASP A 58 -0.20 -3.62 23.90
C ASP A 58 -0.02 -3.79 22.38
N LEU A 59 -0.19 -2.70 21.61
CA LEU A 59 -0.03 -2.70 20.15
C LEU A 59 1.45 -2.82 19.73
N ALA A 60 2.39 -2.39 20.57
CA ALA A 60 3.82 -2.43 20.27
C ALA A 60 4.37 -3.84 19.95
N ASN A 61 3.66 -4.89 20.42
CA ASN A 61 4.06 -6.28 20.22
C ASN A 61 3.22 -7.00 19.16
N LYS A 62 2.39 -6.29 18.40
CA LYS A 62 1.50 -6.88 17.38
C LYS A 62 2.04 -6.62 15.97
N SER A 63 1.70 -7.51 15.04
CA SER A 63 1.94 -7.27 13.62
C SER A 63 1.08 -6.09 13.14
N ILE A 64 1.56 -5.38 12.11
CA ILE A 64 0.78 -4.28 11.52
C ILE A 64 -0.59 -4.75 11.02
N THR A 65 -0.65 -5.96 10.45
CA THR A 65 -1.89 -6.55 9.96
C THR A 65 -2.88 -6.80 11.11
N ASP A 66 -2.40 -7.30 12.27
CA ASP A 66 -3.25 -7.51 13.45
C ASP A 66 -3.73 -6.19 14.04
N ILE A 67 -2.86 -5.16 14.07
CA ILE A 67 -3.23 -3.81 14.51
C ILE A 67 -4.37 -3.28 13.65
N LEU A 68 -4.24 -3.36 12.31
CA LEU A 68 -5.23 -2.82 11.38
C LEU A 68 -6.54 -3.59 11.39
N LYS A 69 -6.51 -4.94 11.47
CA LYS A 69 -7.72 -5.77 11.53
C LYS A 69 -8.56 -5.56 12.79
N ASN A 70 -7.90 -5.18 13.90
CA ASN A 70 -8.54 -4.97 15.18
C ASN A 70 -8.51 -3.49 15.62
N LEU A 71 -8.40 -2.58 14.66
CA LEU A 71 -8.25 -1.16 14.90
C LEU A 71 -9.49 -0.55 15.53
N ASP A 72 -9.30 0.19 16.62
CA ASP A 72 -10.27 1.20 17.05
C ASP A 72 -10.21 2.37 16.06
N MET A 73 -11.23 2.48 15.21
CA MET A 73 -11.31 3.50 14.17
C MET A 73 -11.34 4.93 14.71
N SER A 74 -11.62 5.12 16.00
CA SER A 74 -11.55 6.42 16.68
C SER A 74 -10.12 6.82 17.05
N ASN A 75 -9.18 5.86 17.12
CA ASN A 75 -7.76 6.12 17.32
C ASN A 75 -7.11 6.63 16.02
N LEU A 76 -7.28 7.91 15.74
CA LEU A 76 -6.82 8.53 14.50
C LEU A 76 -5.29 8.44 14.30
N ALA A 77 -4.51 8.43 15.39
CA ALA A 77 -3.05 8.33 15.30
C ALA A 77 -2.64 6.97 14.74
N VAL A 78 -3.16 5.86 15.28
CA VAL A 78 -2.88 4.51 14.79
C VAL A 78 -3.53 4.28 13.42
N ARG A 79 -4.77 4.75 13.20
CA ARG A 79 -5.46 4.64 11.91
C ARG A 79 -4.66 5.23 10.76
N ASN A 80 -4.26 6.50 10.89
CA ASN A 80 -3.58 7.20 9.81
C ASN A 80 -2.14 6.71 9.62
N ASN A 81 -1.39 6.54 10.70
CA ASN A 81 0.02 6.19 10.61
C ASN A 81 0.23 4.68 10.42
N GLY A 82 -0.60 3.82 11.02
CA GLY A 82 -0.59 2.37 10.77
C GLY A 82 -1.05 2.04 9.36
N GLY A 83 -2.11 2.70 8.89
CA GLY A 83 -2.53 2.59 7.49
C GLY A 83 -1.45 3.06 6.54
N GLY A 84 -0.86 4.24 6.79
CA GLY A 84 0.23 4.78 5.99
C GLY A 84 1.44 3.86 5.92
N TYR A 85 1.86 3.30 7.05
CA TYR A 85 2.96 2.33 7.10
C TYR A 85 2.67 1.08 6.26
N TYR A 86 1.50 0.46 6.45
CA TYR A 86 1.12 -0.75 5.72
C TYR A 86 0.97 -0.51 4.22
N ASN A 87 0.23 0.54 3.84
CA ASN A 87 -0.06 0.85 2.45
C ASN A 87 1.22 1.08 1.64
N HIS A 88 2.17 1.85 2.20
CA HIS A 88 3.43 2.13 1.53
C HIS A 88 4.36 0.91 1.51
N SER A 89 4.38 0.09 2.58
CA SER A 89 5.15 -1.16 2.58
C SER A 89 4.70 -2.08 1.44
N LEU A 90 3.39 -2.26 1.28
CA LEU A 90 2.82 -3.03 0.17
C LEU A 90 3.15 -2.38 -1.18
N TYR A 91 3.02 -1.05 -1.29
CA TYR A 91 3.22 -0.32 -2.54
C TYR A 91 4.61 -0.53 -3.14
N TRP A 92 5.65 -0.53 -2.30
CA TRP A 92 7.01 -0.79 -2.77
C TRP A 92 7.21 -2.21 -3.28
N GLU A 93 6.60 -3.20 -2.65
CA GLU A 93 6.76 -4.61 -3.02
C GLU A 93 6.02 -4.98 -4.31
N ILE A 94 4.87 -4.33 -4.58
CA ILE A 94 4.06 -4.64 -5.76
C ILE A 94 4.46 -3.87 -7.03
N MET A 95 5.57 -3.13 -6.98
CA MET A 95 6.18 -2.48 -8.14
C MET A 95 7.55 -3.09 -8.44
N SER A 96 7.95 -3.06 -9.70
CA SER A 96 9.24 -3.57 -10.17
C SER A 96 9.68 -2.82 -11.43
N PRO A 97 10.99 -2.56 -11.62
CA PRO A 97 11.52 -2.08 -12.91
C PRO A 97 11.30 -3.07 -14.06
N ASP A 98 11.21 -4.37 -13.74
CA ASP A 98 10.90 -5.44 -14.69
C ASP A 98 9.41 -5.81 -14.71
N GLY A 99 8.55 -4.92 -14.20
CA GLY A 99 7.11 -5.11 -14.06
C GLY A 99 6.32 -4.89 -15.35
N GLY A 100 5.02 -4.84 -15.21
CA GLY A 100 4.10 -4.65 -16.33
C GLY A 100 3.60 -5.97 -16.96
N GLY A 101 3.00 -5.87 -18.13
CA GLY A 101 2.32 -7.02 -18.73
C GLY A 101 1.02 -7.39 -18.02
N GLU A 102 0.74 -8.69 -17.94
CA GLU A 102 -0.49 -9.26 -17.38
C GLU A 102 -0.17 -10.34 -16.34
N PRO A 103 -1.03 -10.54 -15.34
CA PRO A 103 -0.88 -11.66 -14.40
C PRO A 103 -1.05 -13.01 -15.11
N SER A 104 -0.51 -14.05 -14.52
CA SER A 104 -0.63 -15.44 -14.98
C SER A 104 -1.24 -16.36 -13.92
N GLY A 105 -1.47 -17.62 -14.25
CA GLY A 105 -1.91 -18.65 -13.29
C GLY A 105 -3.25 -18.33 -12.61
N ASP A 106 -3.32 -18.68 -11.32
CA ASP A 106 -4.57 -18.59 -10.53
C ASP A 106 -5.06 -17.14 -10.36
N LEU A 107 -4.16 -16.18 -10.23
CA LEU A 107 -4.53 -14.77 -10.16
C LEU A 107 -5.19 -14.30 -11.45
N ALA A 108 -4.65 -14.68 -12.62
CA ALA A 108 -5.26 -14.35 -13.92
C ALA A 108 -6.65 -14.99 -14.05
N ALA A 109 -6.79 -16.26 -13.63
CA ALA A 109 -8.08 -16.94 -13.63
C ALA A 109 -9.10 -16.24 -12.72
N ALA A 110 -8.70 -15.83 -11.52
CA ALA A 110 -9.55 -15.10 -10.58
C ALA A 110 -9.99 -13.73 -11.13
N ILE A 111 -9.05 -12.98 -11.74
CA ILE A 111 -9.34 -11.69 -12.39
C ILE A 111 -10.33 -11.89 -13.55
N ASN A 112 -10.09 -12.85 -14.44
CA ASN A 112 -10.99 -13.14 -15.55
C ASN A 112 -12.37 -13.59 -15.08
N HIS A 113 -12.43 -14.39 -14.01
CA HIS A 113 -13.71 -14.80 -13.41
C HIS A 113 -14.48 -13.61 -12.83
N ALA A 114 -13.80 -12.70 -12.13
CA ALA A 114 -14.43 -11.57 -11.45
C ALA A 114 -14.84 -10.43 -12.41
N PHE A 115 -14.04 -10.16 -13.43
CA PHE A 115 -14.18 -8.98 -14.28
C PHE A 115 -14.47 -9.30 -15.75
N GLY A 116 -14.36 -10.55 -16.17
CA GLY A 116 -14.55 -11.01 -17.56
C GLY A 116 -13.26 -11.01 -18.39
N SER A 117 -12.33 -10.08 -18.16
CA SER A 117 -11.02 -10.01 -18.79
C SER A 117 -10.06 -9.13 -18.00
N PHE A 118 -8.76 -9.22 -18.31
CA PHE A 118 -7.75 -8.31 -17.74
C PHE A 118 -8.01 -6.85 -18.13
N ASP A 119 -8.41 -6.57 -19.37
CA ASP A 119 -8.73 -5.21 -19.81
C ASP A 119 -9.95 -4.63 -19.07
N ALA A 120 -10.96 -5.45 -18.81
CA ALA A 120 -12.10 -5.04 -18.00
C ALA A 120 -11.69 -4.74 -16.55
N PHE A 121 -10.83 -5.57 -15.95
CA PHE A 121 -10.21 -5.30 -14.63
C PHE A 121 -9.47 -3.97 -14.64
N LYS A 122 -8.59 -3.72 -15.65
CA LYS A 122 -7.86 -2.44 -15.79
C LYS A 122 -8.83 -1.26 -15.81
N GLY A 123 -9.93 -1.38 -16.55
CA GLY A 123 -10.96 -0.35 -16.60
C GLY A 123 -11.60 -0.08 -15.24
N VAL A 124 -11.98 -1.13 -14.50
CA VAL A 124 -12.59 -1.01 -13.16
C VAL A 124 -11.60 -0.43 -12.15
N PHE A 125 -10.36 -0.91 -12.12
CA PHE A 125 -9.31 -0.41 -11.23
C PHE A 125 -8.95 1.05 -11.52
N SER A 126 -8.75 1.39 -12.79
CA SER A 126 -8.47 2.76 -13.22
C SER A 126 -9.62 3.72 -12.85
N LYS A 127 -10.87 3.28 -13.00
CA LYS A 127 -12.04 4.07 -12.60
C LYS A 127 -12.05 4.29 -11.09
N ALA A 128 -11.80 3.26 -10.27
CA ALA A 128 -11.74 3.38 -8.82
C ALA A 128 -10.65 4.38 -8.37
N ALA A 129 -9.47 4.35 -9.02
CA ALA A 129 -8.38 5.27 -8.78
C ALA A 129 -8.71 6.71 -9.21
N ALA A 130 -9.25 6.90 -10.41
CA ALA A 130 -9.56 8.22 -10.96
C ALA A 130 -10.70 8.93 -10.21
N THR A 131 -11.73 8.17 -9.79
CA THR A 131 -12.90 8.72 -9.11
C THR A 131 -12.73 8.86 -7.59
N ARG A 132 -11.61 8.39 -7.00
CA ARG A 132 -11.29 8.65 -5.61
C ARG A 132 -11.09 10.15 -5.42
N PHE A 133 -12.09 10.82 -4.88
CA PHE A 133 -12.04 12.26 -4.62
C PHE A 133 -11.05 12.56 -3.48
N GLY A 134 -10.13 13.51 -3.72
CA GLY A 134 -9.08 13.84 -2.77
C GLY A 134 -7.99 12.76 -2.68
N SER A 135 -7.40 12.65 -1.51
CA SER A 135 -6.35 11.67 -1.20
C SER A 135 -6.94 10.30 -0.88
N GLY A 136 -6.24 9.26 -1.26
CA GLY A 136 -6.63 7.89 -0.96
C GLY A 136 -5.91 6.85 -1.80
N TRP A 137 -6.49 5.67 -1.88
CA TRP A 137 -5.92 4.50 -2.54
C TRP A 137 -6.99 3.77 -3.36
N ALA A 138 -6.57 3.16 -4.45
CA ALA A 138 -7.34 2.13 -5.15
C ALA A 138 -6.72 0.75 -4.88
N TRP A 139 -7.56 -0.26 -4.70
CA TRP A 139 -7.15 -1.59 -4.28
C TRP A 139 -7.71 -2.68 -5.18
N LEU A 140 -6.91 -3.72 -5.43
CA LEU A 140 -7.38 -5.07 -5.71
C LEU A 140 -7.21 -5.87 -4.42
N CYS A 141 -8.30 -6.47 -3.95
CA CYS A 141 -8.30 -7.26 -2.72
C CYS A 141 -8.71 -8.69 -3.02
N VAL A 142 -8.16 -9.65 -2.24
CA VAL A 142 -8.60 -11.05 -2.25
C VAL A 142 -9.43 -11.34 -1.01
N HIS A 143 -10.51 -12.06 -1.19
CA HIS A 143 -11.35 -12.61 -0.12
C HIS A 143 -11.04 -14.09 0.11
N LYS A 144 -11.41 -14.58 1.29
CA LYS A 144 -11.33 -16.01 1.59
C LYS A 144 -12.03 -16.82 0.50
N GLY A 145 -11.35 -17.83 -0.03
CA GLY A 145 -11.83 -18.64 -1.16
C GLY A 145 -11.45 -18.07 -2.53
N GLY A 146 -10.56 -17.06 -2.60
CA GLY A 146 -9.91 -16.62 -3.83
C GLY A 146 -10.70 -15.60 -4.68
N LYS A 147 -11.91 -15.19 -4.25
CA LYS A 147 -12.62 -14.11 -4.95
C LYS A 147 -11.82 -12.81 -4.89
N VAL A 148 -11.68 -12.11 -6.01
CA VAL A 148 -11.05 -10.78 -6.05
C VAL A 148 -12.06 -9.67 -6.27
N GLU A 149 -11.78 -8.48 -5.68
CA GLU A 149 -12.65 -7.33 -5.76
C GLU A 149 -11.85 -6.03 -5.81
N VAL A 150 -12.32 -5.05 -6.57
CA VAL A 150 -11.74 -3.70 -6.65
C VAL A 150 -12.52 -2.74 -5.76
N CYS A 151 -11.83 -1.96 -4.96
CA CYS A 151 -12.40 -0.88 -4.19
C CYS A 151 -11.46 0.32 -4.08
N SER A 152 -11.91 1.38 -3.43
CA SER A 152 -11.05 2.52 -3.07
C SER A 152 -11.38 3.03 -1.68
N THR A 153 -10.37 3.55 -0.99
CA THR A 153 -10.48 4.07 0.37
C THR A 153 -9.92 5.49 0.47
N PRO A 154 -10.44 6.35 1.37
CA PRO A 154 -9.91 7.69 1.57
C PRO A 154 -8.65 7.65 2.43
N ASN A 155 -7.82 8.69 2.30
CA ASN A 155 -6.65 8.94 3.12
C ASN A 155 -5.71 7.72 3.19
N GLN A 156 -5.39 7.22 4.40
CA GLN A 156 -4.58 6.02 4.60
C GLN A 156 -5.40 4.79 5.04
N ASP A 157 -6.73 4.85 4.93
CA ASP A 157 -7.58 3.69 5.16
C ASP A 157 -7.28 2.59 4.13
N ASN A 158 -7.45 1.33 4.53
CA ASN A 158 -7.36 0.17 3.66
C ASN A 158 -8.36 -0.91 4.05
N SER A 159 -8.52 -1.93 3.22
CA SER A 159 -9.55 -2.97 3.39
C SER A 159 -9.33 -3.92 4.58
N LEU A 160 -8.18 -3.85 5.27
CA LEU A 160 -7.98 -4.60 6.52
C LEU A 160 -8.71 -3.96 7.70
N MET A 161 -8.95 -2.64 7.64
CA MET A 161 -9.55 -1.89 8.72
C MET A 161 -11.06 -2.16 8.82
N PRO A 162 -11.64 -2.19 10.04
CA PRO A 162 -13.06 -2.43 10.23
C PRO A 162 -13.95 -1.45 9.46
N GLY A 163 -14.85 -1.99 8.64
CA GLY A 163 -15.85 -1.18 7.92
C GLY A 163 -15.32 -0.31 6.79
N THR A 164 -14.10 -0.55 6.31
CA THR A 164 -13.51 0.20 5.19
C THR A 164 -13.29 -0.68 3.94
N GLY A 165 -13.28 -0.04 2.78
CA GLY A 165 -13.05 -0.72 1.51
C GLY A 165 -14.03 -1.85 1.26
N CYS A 166 -13.54 -2.95 0.68
CA CYS A 166 -14.32 -4.15 0.39
C CYS A 166 -14.16 -5.28 1.45
N GLY A 167 -13.35 -5.07 2.49
CA GLY A 167 -13.12 -6.05 3.56
C GLY A 167 -12.25 -7.24 3.17
N GLY A 168 -11.70 -7.26 1.95
CA GLY A 168 -10.73 -8.26 1.51
C GLY A 168 -9.30 -7.87 1.87
N HIS A 169 -8.35 -8.81 1.73
CA HIS A 169 -6.92 -8.53 1.92
C HIS A 169 -6.35 -7.81 0.70
N PRO A 170 -5.77 -6.60 0.84
CA PRO A 170 -5.15 -5.88 -0.27
C PRO A 170 -3.97 -6.67 -0.85
N ILE A 171 -3.98 -6.90 -2.16
CA ILE A 171 -2.88 -7.56 -2.89
C ILE A 171 -2.27 -6.67 -3.97
N LEU A 172 -2.97 -5.62 -4.39
CA LEU A 172 -2.47 -4.55 -5.24
C LEU A 172 -3.04 -3.23 -4.72
N GLY A 173 -2.21 -2.20 -4.64
CA GLY A 173 -2.59 -0.87 -4.20
C GLY A 173 -2.00 0.22 -5.08
N LEU A 174 -2.78 1.25 -5.41
CA LEU A 174 -2.31 2.45 -6.10
C LEU A 174 -2.55 3.65 -5.22
N ASP A 175 -1.48 4.34 -4.85
CA ASP A 175 -1.53 5.61 -4.15
C ASP A 175 -2.03 6.72 -5.08
N VAL A 176 -3.15 7.35 -4.74
CA VAL A 176 -3.68 8.49 -5.48
C VAL A 176 -3.64 9.80 -4.68
N TRP A 177 -2.86 9.83 -3.61
CA TRP A 177 -2.41 11.08 -3.01
C TRP A 177 -1.55 11.85 -4.03
N GLU A 178 -1.69 13.16 -4.10
CA GLU A 178 -0.93 13.97 -5.06
C GLU A 178 0.59 13.86 -4.90
N HIS A 179 1.08 13.61 -3.68
CA HIS A 179 2.50 13.39 -3.45
C HIS A 179 3.10 12.21 -4.22
N ALA A 180 2.27 11.24 -4.61
CA ALA A 180 2.72 10.06 -5.34
C ALA A 180 3.01 10.32 -6.83
N TYR A 181 2.45 11.42 -7.40
CA TYR A 181 2.53 11.63 -8.85
C TYR A 181 2.70 13.08 -9.31
N TYR A 182 2.55 14.07 -8.43
CA TYR A 182 2.42 15.48 -8.85
C TYR A 182 3.67 16.03 -9.53
N LEU A 183 4.88 15.61 -9.12
CA LEU A 183 6.12 16.11 -9.73
C LEU A 183 6.24 15.73 -11.20
N ASN A 184 5.78 14.55 -11.59
CA ASN A 184 5.86 14.07 -12.97
C ASN A 184 4.57 14.33 -13.78
N TYR A 185 3.40 14.23 -13.14
CA TYR A 185 2.10 14.25 -13.82
C TYR A 185 1.25 15.47 -13.52
N GLN A 186 1.55 16.27 -12.48
CA GLN A 186 0.74 17.38 -11.99
C GLN A 186 -0.73 16.96 -11.80
N ASN A 187 -1.67 17.62 -12.45
CA ASN A 187 -3.11 17.31 -12.38
C ASN A 187 -3.54 16.09 -13.24
N ARG A 188 -2.61 15.50 -14.01
CA ARG A 188 -2.93 14.41 -14.93
C ARG A 188 -2.92 13.05 -14.25
N ARG A 189 -3.74 12.88 -13.21
CA ARG A 189 -3.88 11.60 -12.50
C ARG A 189 -4.18 10.41 -13.44
N PRO A 190 -5.00 10.54 -14.51
CA PRO A 190 -5.23 9.45 -15.45
C PRO A 190 -3.96 8.95 -16.14
N ASP A 191 -3.01 9.81 -16.45
CA ASP A 191 -1.74 9.44 -17.07
C ASP A 191 -0.88 8.64 -16.10
N TYR A 192 -0.82 9.04 -14.82
CA TYR A 192 -0.15 8.31 -13.76
C TYR A 192 -0.77 6.92 -13.56
N ILE A 193 -2.11 6.82 -13.51
CA ILE A 193 -2.82 5.54 -13.39
C ILE A 193 -2.45 4.62 -14.56
N SER A 194 -2.41 5.15 -15.77
CA SER A 194 -1.99 4.38 -16.96
C SER A 194 -0.53 3.93 -16.88
N ALA A 195 0.36 4.80 -16.43
CA ALA A 195 1.78 4.52 -16.27
C ALA A 195 2.05 3.42 -15.24
N PHE A 196 1.29 3.39 -14.14
CA PHE A 196 1.43 2.39 -13.08
C PHE A 196 1.34 0.95 -13.57
N PHE A 197 0.49 0.64 -14.55
CA PHE A 197 0.37 -0.71 -15.10
C PHE A 197 1.65 -1.24 -15.76
N ASN A 198 2.59 -0.37 -16.11
CA ASN A 198 3.88 -0.79 -16.69
C ASN A 198 4.91 -1.22 -15.65
N ILE A 199 4.65 -1.02 -14.37
CA ILE A 199 5.59 -1.31 -13.28
C ILE A 199 5.03 -2.26 -12.23
N ILE A 200 3.82 -2.81 -12.45
CA ILE A 200 3.24 -3.77 -11.50
C ILE A 200 4.06 -5.07 -11.51
N ASN A 201 4.51 -5.49 -10.34
CA ASN A 201 5.13 -6.79 -10.10
C ASN A 201 4.04 -7.86 -9.95
N TRP A 202 3.57 -8.40 -11.07
CA TRP A 202 2.50 -9.39 -11.07
C TRP A 202 2.87 -10.69 -10.35
N ASP A 203 4.14 -11.06 -10.30
CA ASP A 203 4.60 -12.22 -9.54
C ASP A 203 4.39 -12.01 -8.04
N LYS A 204 4.73 -10.81 -7.53
CA LYS A 204 4.46 -10.46 -6.12
C LYS A 204 2.97 -10.38 -5.82
N VAL A 205 2.17 -9.82 -6.72
CA VAL A 205 0.71 -9.78 -6.56
C VAL A 205 0.12 -11.19 -6.53
N ALA A 206 0.62 -12.11 -7.37
CA ALA A 206 0.21 -13.52 -7.38
C ALA A 206 0.62 -14.28 -6.10
N GLU A 207 1.82 -13.99 -5.56
CA GLU A 207 2.26 -14.50 -4.25
C GLU A 207 1.31 -14.06 -3.13
N LEU A 208 0.98 -12.75 -3.09
CA LEU A 208 0.05 -12.19 -2.11
C LEU A 208 -1.35 -12.77 -2.26
N TYR A 209 -1.82 -12.99 -3.49
CA TYR A 209 -3.09 -13.66 -3.77
C TYR A 209 -3.10 -15.06 -3.17
N SER A 210 -2.11 -15.88 -3.49
CA SER A 210 -2.04 -17.27 -3.04
C SER A 210 -1.92 -17.41 -1.52
N SER A 211 -1.26 -16.44 -0.87
CA SER A 211 -1.05 -16.44 0.58
C SER A 211 -2.27 -15.98 1.38
N ASN A 212 -3.26 -15.36 0.75
CA ASN A 212 -4.40 -14.71 1.43
C ASN A 212 -5.79 -15.14 0.91
N MET A 213 -5.86 -16.14 0.02
CA MET A 213 -7.13 -16.68 -0.50
C MET A 213 -7.84 -17.67 0.45
#